data_7b90f3f93c2694ecb1f31c016da60182
#
_entry.id   7b90f3f93c2694ecb1f31c016da60182
#
_cell.length_a   1.000
_cell.length_b   1.000
_cell.length_c   1.000
_cell.angle_alpha   90.00
_cell.angle_beta   90.00
_cell.angle_gamma   90.00
#
_symmetry.space_group_name_H-M   'P 1'
#
loop_
_entity.id
_entity.type
_entity.pdbx_description
1 polymer ?
#
loop_
_entity_poly.entity_id
_entity_poly.type
_entity_poly.pdbx_seq_one_letter_code
_entity_poly.pdbx_strand_id
1 'polypeptide(L)'
;MPAIRASADLRNKYSEISTYCHTTNQPVFITKNGQGDLAVMSIAQYDQLLEKVNLYSKLAEGLKDIQEGRSQSFDSAMKEIRKELEL
;
A
#
# COMPACT_ATOMS: atom_id res chain seq x y z
N MET A 1 9.96 9.18 -8.37
CA MET A 1 8.96 9.02 -9.41
C MET A 1 8.72 7.53 -9.66
N PRO A 2 7.50 7.04 -9.57
CA PRO A 2 7.28 5.62 -9.80
C PRO A 2 7.50 5.24 -11.25
N ALA A 3 8.01 4.04 -11.46
CA ALA A 3 8.22 3.52 -12.80
C ALA A 3 6.89 3.07 -13.40
N ILE A 4 6.72 3.30 -14.68
CA ILE A 4 5.53 2.91 -15.42
C ILE A 4 5.97 2.00 -16.54
N ARG A 5 5.33 0.81 -16.63
CA ARG A 5 5.66 -0.20 -17.63
C ARG A 5 4.39 -0.72 -18.29
N ALA A 6 4.51 -1.18 -19.52
CA ALA A 6 3.40 -1.82 -20.22
C ALA A 6 3.20 -3.24 -19.69
N SER A 7 1.98 -3.78 -19.83
CA SER A 7 1.65 -5.11 -19.36
C SER A 7 2.53 -6.20 -20.01
N ALA A 8 2.93 -6.00 -21.26
CA ALA A 8 3.82 -6.96 -21.95
C ALA A 8 5.18 -7.07 -21.26
N ASP A 9 5.67 -5.98 -20.65
CA ASP A 9 6.95 -5.98 -19.95
C ASP A 9 6.90 -6.85 -18.70
N LEU A 10 5.77 -6.94 -18.05
CA LEU A 10 5.63 -7.82 -16.88
C LEU A 10 5.87 -9.28 -17.25
N ARG A 11 5.40 -9.68 -18.41
CA ARG A 11 5.62 -11.04 -18.91
C ARG A 11 7.01 -11.24 -19.48
N ASN A 12 7.49 -10.30 -20.28
CA ASN A 12 8.73 -10.49 -21.05
C ASN A 12 9.97 -10.01 -20.31
N LYS A 13 9.83 -9.08 -19.39
CA LYS A 13 10.94 -8.48 -18.65
C LYS A 13 10.74 -8.55 -17.15
N TYR A 14 10.22 -9.67 -16.70
CA TYR A 14 9.93 -9.88 -15.28
C TYR A 14 11.18 -9.66 -14.41
N SER A 15 12.34 -10.17 -14.85
CA SER A 15 13.57 -10.03 -14.06
C SER A 15 13.97 -8.58 -13.85
N GLU A 16 13.80 -7.73 -14.85
CA GLU A 16 14.11 -6.31 -14.73
C GLU A 16 13.18 -5.64 -13.73
N ILE A 17 11.88 -5.94 -13.80
CA ILE A 17 10.88 -5.39 -12.91
C ILE A 17 11.13 -5.84 -11.48
N SER A 18 11.41 -7.13 -11.29
CA SER A 18 11.74 -7.68 -9.97
C SER A 18 12.98 -7.02 -9.38
N THR A 19 14.04 -6.89 -10.17
CA THR A 19 15.27 -6.23 -9.72
C THR A 19 15.00 -4.78 -9.31
N TYR A 20 14.25 -4.07 -10.11
CA TYR A 20 13.88 -2.68 -9.79
C TYR A 20 13.15 -2.60 -8.46
N CYS A 21 12.14 -3.44 -8.25
CA CYS A 21 11.36 -3.44 -7.03
C CYS A 21 12.22 -3.75 -5.79
N HIS A 22 13.12 -4.71 -5.90
CA HIS A 22 13.99 -5.10 -4.79
C HIS A 22 15.09 -4.06 -4.52
N THR A 23 15.61 -3.44 -5.56
CA THR A 23 16.71 -2.49 -5.42
C THR A 23 16.25 -1.13 -4.91
N THR A 24 15.15 -0.62 -5.46
CA THR A 24 14.66 0.72 -5.11
C THR A 24 13.63 0.73 -4.02
N ASN A 25 13.05 -0.41 -3.70
CA ASN A 25 11.93 -0.54 -2.77
C ASN A 25 10.76 0.36 -3.17
N GLN A 26 10.54 0.49 -4.47
CA GLN A 26 9.47 1.30 -5.06
C GLN A 26 8.57 0.43 -5.92
N PRO A 27 7.29 0.76 -6.02
CA PRO A 27 6.40 0.01 -6.89
C PRO A 27 6.61 0.33 -8.36
N VAL A 28 6.22 -0.61 -9.21
CA VAL A 28 6.13 -0.41 -10.65
C VAL A 28 4.66 -0.46 -11.04
N PHE A 29 4.19 0.56 -11.73
CA PHE A 29 2.80 0.61 -12.17
C PHE A 29 2.72 0.04 -13.58
N ILE A 30 1.83 -0.93 -13.73
CA ILE A 30 1.62 -1.62 -15.00
C ILE A 30 0.39 -1.05 -15.67
N THR A 31 0.55 -0.63 -16.92
CA THR A 31 -0.54 -0.08 -17.71
C THR A 31 -0.95 -1.05 -18.80
N LYS A 32 -2.20 -1.00 -19.16
CA LYS A 32 -2.78 -1.77 -20.27
C LYS A 32 -3.68 -0.84 -21.05
N ASN A 33 -3.42 -0.74 -22.37
CA ASN A 33 -4.19 0.13 -23.25
C ASN A 33 -4.20 1.59 -22.78
N GLY A 34 -3.06 2.05 -22.25
CA GLY A 34 -2.93 3.42 -21.78
C GLY A 34 -3.55 3.72 -20.44
N GLN A 35 -4.05 2.71 -19.73
CA GLN A 35 -4.69 2.89 -18.42
C GLN A 35 -3.96 2.10 -17.37
N GLY A 36 -3.97 2.61 -16.13
CA GLY A 36 -3.40 1.89 -15.00
C GLY A 36 -4.17 0.61 -14.75
N ASP A 37 -3.44 -0.50 -14.64
CA ASP A 37 -4.03 -1.83 -14.46
C ASP A 37 -3.57 -2.48 -13.16
N LEU A 38 -2.25 -2.50 -12.91
CA LEU A 38 -1.68 -3.19 -11.76
C LEU A 38 -0.60 -2.35 -11.11
N ALA A 39 -0.35 -2.63 -9.84
CA ALA A 39 0.83 -2.15 -9.14
C ALA A 39 1.62 -3.36 -8.69
N VAL A 40 2.91 -3.40 -9.01
CA VAL A 40 3.81 -4.51 -8.68
C VAL A 40 4.86 -3.99 -7.70
N MET A 41 5.07 -4.72 -6.62
CA MET A 41 6.06 -4.33 -5.62
C MET A 41 6.64 -5.57 -4.96
N SER A 42 7.80 -5.41 -4.31
CA SER A 42 8.36 -6.51 -3.53
C SER A 42 7.50 -6.79 -2.30
N ILE A 43 7.58 -8.01 -1.79
CA ILE A 43 6.87 -8.37 -0.56
C ILE A 43 7.33 -7.49 0.60
N ALA A 44 8.63 -7.17 0.66
CA ALA A 44 9.16 -6.29 1.70
C ALA A 44 8.52 -4.90 1.64
N GLN A 45 8.35 -4.35 0.44
CA GLN A 45 7.69 -3.06 0.26
C GLN A 45 6.23 -3.12 0.68
N TYR A 46 5.54 -4.19 0.32
CA TYR A 46 4.15 -4.40 0.71
C TYR A 46 4.01 -4.44 2.24
N ASP A 47 4.89 -5.19 2.91
CA ASP A 47 4.86 -5.29 4.36
C ASP A 47 5.12 -3.94 5.03
N GLN A 48 6.07 -3.17 4.51
CA GLN A 48 6.36 -1.83 5.02
C GLN A 48 5.16 -0.91 4.86
N LEU A 49 4.47 -1.01 3.72
CA LEU A 49 3.28 -0.20 3.46
C LEU A 49 2.18 -0.52 4.47
N LEU A 50 1.95 -1.80 4.76
CA LEU A 50 0.98 -2.21 5.76
C LEU A 50 1.35 -1.72 7.15
N GLU A 51 2.62 -1.78 7.51
CA GLU A 51 3.10 -1.27 8.80
C GLU A 51 2.82 0.22 8.95
N LYS A 52 3.05 1.00 7.90
CA LYS A 52 2.77 2.43 7.91
C LYS A 52 1.28 2.70 8.12
N VAL A 53 0.41 1.96 7.43
CA VAL A 53 -1.03 2.12 7.59
C VAL A 53 -1.44 1.80 9.02
N ASN A 54 -0.93 0.72 9.60
CA ASN A 54 -1.23 0.35 10.98
C ASN A 54 -0.74 1.40 11.97
N LEU A 55 0.45 1.93 11.76
CA LEU A 55 1.00 2.96 12.63
C LEU A 55 0.14 4.22 12.61
N TYR A 56 -0.24 4.68 11.43
CA TYR A 56 -1.08 5.86 11.32
C TYR A 56 -2.46 5.65 11.95
N SER A 57 -3.02 4.46 11.82
CA SER A 57 -4.29 4.12 12.46
C SER A 57 -4.20 4.22 13.97
N LYS A 58 -3.14 3.66 14.55
CA LYS A 58 -2.93 3.70 16.00
C LYS A 58 -2.70 5.12 16.49
N LEU A 59 -1.93 5.89 15.75
CA LEU A 59 -1.66 7.28 16.10
C LEU A 59 -2.95 8.10 16.08
N ALA A 60 -3.77 7.91 15.06
CA ALA A 60 -5.05 8.61 14.96
C ALA A 60 -5.98 8.24 16.10
N GLU A 61 -6.04 6.97 16.50
CA GLU A 61 -6.82 6.53 17.65
C GLU A 61 -6.35 7.23 18.93
N GLY A 62 -5.04 7.25 19.17
CA GLY A 62 -4.48 7.90 20.34
C GLY A 62 -4.80 9.38 20.41
N LEU A 63 -4.67 10.09 19.31
CA LEU A 63 -4.98 11.50 19.25
C LEU A 63 -6.46 11.76 19.47
N LYS A 64 -7.31 10.91 18.90
CA LYS A 64 -8.75 11.04 19.07
C LYS A 64 -9.17 10.84 20.52
N ASP A 65 -8.61 9.83 21.17
CA ASP A 65 -8.89 9.55 22.58
C ASP A 65 -8.51 10.73 23.47
N ILE A 66 -7.38 11.33 23.22
CA ILE A 66 -6.91 12.48 23.98
C ILE A 66 -7.84 13.67 23.81
N GLN A 67 -8.28 13.94 22.59
CA GLN A 67 -9.09 15.11 22.26
C GLN A 67 -10.52 15.01 22.77
N GLU A 68 -11.14 13.85 22.60
CA GLU A 68 -12.58 13.70 22.86
C GLU A 68 -12.89 12.95 24.14
N GLY A 69 -11.92 12.27 24.71
CA GLY A 69 -12.13 11.48 25.92
C GLY A 69 -13.03 10.27 25.71
N ARG A 70 -13.34 9.93 24.47
CA ARG A 70 -14.08 8.72 24.14
C ARG A 70 -13.82 8.36 22.69
N SER A 71 -13.79 7.07 22.43
CA SER A 71 -13.30 6.57 21.17
C SER A 71 -14.21 5.54 20.50
N GLN A 72 -15.37 5.24 21.10
CA GLN A 72 -16.18 4.12 20.63
C GLN A 72 -16.58 4.20 19.17
N SER A 73 -17.16 5.31 18.72
CA SER A 73 -17.55 5.43 17.33
C SER A 73 -16.34 5.54 16.40
N PHE A 74 -15.27 6.16 16.87
CA PHE A 74 -14.03 6.24 16.10
C PHE A 74 -13.37 4.86 15.99
N ASP A 75 -13.34 4.11 17.08
CA ASP A 75 -12.80 2.75 17.08
C ASP A 75 -13.56 1.84 16.13
N SER A 76 -14.88 1.95 16.09
CA SER A 76 -15.69 1.17 15.17
C SER A 76 -15.33 1.47 13.72
N ALA A 77 -15.19 2.75 13.39
CA ALA A 77 -14.80 3.17 12.05
C ALA A 77 -13.42 2.64 11.68
N MET A 78 -12.46 2.72 12.61
CA MET A 78 -11.11 2.23 12.37
C MET A 78 -11.06 0.72 12.22
N LYS A 79 -11.88 -0.01 12.96
CA LYS A 79 -11.98 -1.46 12.80
C LYS A 79 -12.51 -1.84 11.43
N GLU A 80 -13.48 -1.13 10.93
CA GLU A 80 -14.01 -1.36 9.59
C GLU A 80 -12.96 -1.10 8.53
N ILE A 81 -12.20 -0.02 8.65
CA ILE A 81 -11.12 0.31 7.73
C ILE A 81 -10.05 -0.79 7.75
N ARG A 82 -9.69 -1.29 8.94
CA ARG A 82 -8.74 -2.38 9.05
C ARG A 82 -9.22 -3.65 8.37
N LYS A 83 -10.49 -3.98 8.50
CA LYS A 83 -11.06 -5.14 7.83
C LYS A 83 -10.92 -5.02 6.32
N GLU A 84 -11.20 -3.86 5.77
CA GLU A 84 -11.07 -3.63 4.35
C GLU A 84 -9.63 -3.76 3.89
N LEU A 85 -8.68 -3.28 4.69
CA LEU A 85 -7.27 -3.34 4.36
C LEU A 85 -6.67 -4.73 4.51
N GLU A 86 -7.25 -5.58 5.32
CA GLU A 86 -6.79 -6.95 5.52
C GLU A 86 -7.23 -7.89 4.41
N LEU A 87 -8.06 -7.43 3.53
CA LEU A 87 -8.46 -8.23 2.37
C LEU A 87 -7.33 -8.32 1.35
#